data_634c83c4bcdad30a3c9950cb0d9f6a9e
#
_entry.id   634c83c4bcdad30a3c9950cb0d9f6a9e
#
_cell.length_a   1.000
_cell.length_b   1.000
_cell.length_c   1.000
_cell.angle_alpha   90.00
_cell.angle_beta   90.00
_cell.angle_gamma   90.00
#
_symmetry.space_group_name_H-M   'P 1'
#
loop_
_entity.id
_entity.type
_entity.pdbx_description
1 polymer ?
#
loop_
_entity_poly.entity_id
_entity_poly.type
_entity_poly.pdbx_seq_one_letter_code
_entity_poly.pdbx_strand_id
1 'polypeptide(L)'
;EFAVGLKGVQKERTISDAFDQTTSGESLVNMMHRDLLVGSGGVLSHAPRREQSAKMLIDAFMPEGITQLAVDSIFMMPQLGVLAHVDKKEFSEDARKAALEVFHKDCLIRLGTCITPIGKAKLGEVILNAVLTLSDGTIKEKELIMGEIVRLEAPYEAIQAVLRPSKSMDIGGGKGQEIETNIFGGTVGLIFDGRDRPITIPANQEERLKSIRSWSDALNEYPKS
;
A
#
# COMPACT_ATOMS: atom_id res chain seq x y z
N GLU A 1 -15.12 0.40 3.37
CA GLU A 1 -16.14 1.48 3.48
C GLU A 1 -15.51 2.86 3.68
N PHE A 2 -14.50 3.03 4.56
CA PHE A 2 -13.86 4.34 4.79
C PHE A 2 -13.17 4.92 3.54
N ALA A 3 -12.42 4.11 2.81
CA ALA A 3 -11.75 4.54 1.58
C ALA A 3 -12.75 4.87 0.45
N VAL A 4 -13.86 4.14 0.39
CA VAL A 4 -14.96 4.42 -0.55
C VAL A 4 -15.67 5.72 -0.16
N GLY A 5 -15.85 6.00 1.13
CA GLY A 5 -16.41 7.26 1.63
C GLY A 5 -15.56 8.48 1.26
N LEU A 6 -14.23 8.36 1.28
CA LEU A 6 -13.32 9.44 0.87
C LEU A 6 -13.37 9.75 -0.64
N LYS A 7 -13.76 8.77 -1.47
CA LYS A 7 -13.90 8.97 -2.92
C LYS A 7 -15.12 9.80 -3.32
N GLY A 8 -16.07 10.02 -2.42
CA GLY A 8 -17.33 10.72 -2.70
C GLY A 8 -17.48 12.12 -2.10
N VAL A 9 -16.46 12.68 -1.40
CA VAL A 9 -16.62 13.96 -0.70
C VAL A 9 -16.20 15.13 -1.58
N GLN A 10 -17.14 15.98 -1.98
CA GLN A 10 -16.89 17.27 -2.65
C GLN A 10 -16.51 18.38 -1.65
N LYS A 11 -15.81 19.40 -2.16
CA LYS A 11 -15.10 20.44 -1.40
C LYS A 11 -15.99 21.47 -0.66
N GLU A 12 -17.30 21.46 -0.86
CA GLU A 12 -18.25 22.33 -0.14
C GLU A 12 -19.47 21.53 0.27
N ARG A 13 -19.61 21.22 1.55
CA ARG A 13 -20.78 20.53 2.08
C ARG A 13 -21.36 21.22 3.32
N THR A 14 -22.66 21.44 3.28
CA THR A 14 -23.50 21.67 4.43
C THR A 14 -23.76 20.36 5.17
N ILE A 15 -24.10 20.42 6.44
CA ILE A 15 -24.33 19.24 7.29
C ILE A 15 -25.45 18.32 6.73
N SER A 16 -26.38 18.86 5.94
CA SER A 16 -27.43 18.09 5.24
C SER A 16 -26.91 17.18 4.14
N ASP A 17 -25.77 17.53 3.51
CA ASP A 17 -25.20 16.74 2.39
C ASP A 17 -24.41 15.51 2.87
N ALA A 18 -24.21 15.37 4.18
CA ALA A 18 -23.50 14.21 4.74
C ALA A 18 -24.29 12.90 4.59
N PHE A 19 -25.58 12.97 4.30
CA PHE A 19 -26.47 11.83 4.12
C PHE A 19 -26.78 11.51 2.66
N ASP A 20 -26.54 12.42 1.73
CA ASP A 20 -26.70 12.19 0.29
C ASP A 20 -25.38 11.72 -0.34
N GLN A 21 -25.20 10.41 -0.41
CA GLN A 21 -24.11 9.77 -1.16
C GLN A 21 -24.40 9.83 -2.66
N THR A 22 -24.37 11.01 -3.25
CA THR A 22 -24.35 11.13 -4.69
C THR A 22 -22.94 10.95 -5.21
N THR A 23 -22.78 9.94 -6.02
CA THR A 23 -21.63 9.52 -6.79
C THR A 23 -21.10 10.59 -7.74
N SER A 24 -20.41 11.59 -7.25
CA SER A 24 -19.48 12.35 -8.07
C SER A 24 -18.09 11.74 -7.89
N GLY A 25 -17.55 11.15 -8.95
CA GLY A 25 -16.36 10.29 -8.94
C GLY A 25 -15.02 10.99 -8.72
N GLU A 26 -14.98 12.15 -8.06
CA GLU A 26 -13.73 12.79 -7.67
C GLU A 26 -13.33 12.38 -6.26
N SER A 27 -12.23 11.64 -6.17
CA SER A 27 -11.63 11.28 -4.89
C SER A 27 -10.95 12.50 -4.25
N LEU A 28 -11.27 12.80 -2.98
CA LEU A 28 -10.54 13.81 -2.19
C LEU A 28 -9.07 13.45 -1.99
N VAL A 29 -8.75 12.18 -2.06
CA VAL A 29 -7.40 11.65 -1.86
C VAL A 29 -6.96 10.97 -3.14
N ASN A 30 -5.95 11.55 -3.77
CA ASN A 30 -5.29 10.91 -4.90
C ASN A 30 -4.33 9.84 -4.36
N MET A 31 -4.69 8.57 -4.52
CA MET A 31 -3.90 7.45 -4.01
C MET A 31 -2.58 7.25 -4.76
N MET A 32 -2.48 7.72 -6.02
CA MET A 32 -1.25 7.68 -6.83
C MET A 32 -0.10 8.50 -6.21
N HIS A 33 -0.42 9.52 -5.40
CA HIS A 33 0.55 10.40 -4.75
C HIS A 33 0.70 10.12 -3.25
N ARG A 34 0.43 8.89 -2.81
CA ARG A 34 0.62 8.48 -1.41
C ARG A 34 1.88 7.65 -1.28
N ASP A 35 2.90 8.25 -0.71
CA ASP A 35 4.20 7.57 -0.52
C ASP A 35 4.16 6.53 0.59
N LEU A 36 3.28 6.72 1.60
CA LEU A 36 3.21 5.87 2.79
C LEU A 36 1.78 5.72 3.29
N LEU A 37 1.40 4.46 3.56
CA LEU A 37 0.21 4.09 4.33
C LEU A 37 0.64 3.47 5.65
N VAL A 38 0.18 4.05 6.76
CA VAL A 38 0.41 3.51 8.11
C VAL A 38 -0.90 3.00 8.67
N GLY A 39 -0.94 1.69 8.92
CA GLY A 39 -2.03 1.07 9.64
C GLY A 39 -1.84 1.18 11.14
N SER A 40 -2.89 1.55 11.88
CA SER A 40 -2.90 1.59 13.32
C SER A 40 -4.18 0.96 13.86
N GLY A 41 -4.12 0.49 15.08
CA GLY A 41 -5.26 -0.17 15.74
C GLY A 41 -5.10 -1.68 15.88
N GLY A 42 -5.84 -2.25 16.84
CA GLY A 42 -5.64 -3.61 17.33
C GLY A 42 -5.67 -4.70 16.24
N VAL A 43 -6.55 -4.58 15.25
CA VAL A 43 -6.67 -5.57 14.17
C VAL A 43 -5.41 -5.61 13.30
N LEU A 44 -4.84 -4.44 12.98
CA LEU A 44 -3.63 -4.35 12.14
C LEU A 44 -2.36 -4.63 12.95
N SER A 45 -2.29 -4.08 14.17
CA SER A 45 -1.12 -4.19 15.04
C SER A 45 -0.91 -5.61 15.56
N HIS A 46 -2.02 -6.34 15.82
CA HIS A 46 -2.00 -7.69 16.40
C HIS A 46 -2.40 -8.80 15.41
N ALA A 47 -2.44 -8.51 14.12
CA ALA A 47 -2.64 -9.58 13.13
C ALA A 47 -1.57 -10.66 13.33
N PRO A 48 -1.96 -11.95 13.36
CA PRO A 48 -1.02 -13.06 13.59
C PRO A 48 0.16 -13.09 12.63
N ARG A 49 -0.04 -12.54 11.42
CA ARG A 49 0.98 -12.44 10.39
C ARG A 49 0.97 -11.06 9.76
N ARG A 50 2.14 -10.56 9.41
CA ARG A 50 2.28 -9.22 8.79
C ARG A 50 1.73 -9.17 7.37
N GLU A 51 1.70 -10.28 6.68
CA GLU A 51 1.06 -10.43 5.37
C GLU A 51 -0.46 -10.14 5.44
N GLN A 52 -1.12 -10.53 6.53
CA GLN A 52 -2.53 -10.21 6.78
C GLN A 52 -2.73 -8.69 6.97
N SER A 53 -1.84 -8.03 7.72
CA SER A 53 -1.88 -6.58 7.88
C SER A 53 -1.67 -5.86 6.54
N ALA A 54 -0.71 -6.31 5.72
CA ALA A 54 -0.47 -5.75 4.40
C ALA A 54 -1.69 -5.90 3.51
N LYS A 55 -2.29 -7.10 3.46
CA LYS A 55 -3.49 -7.35 2.66
C LYS A 55 -4.67 -6.49 3.10
N MET A 56 -4.91 -6.36 4.41
CA MET A 56 -5.97 -5.49 4.93
C MET A 56 -5.78 -4.03 4.51
N LEU A 57 -4.54 -3.51 4.56
CA LEU A 57 -4.24 -2.14 4.11
C LEU A 57 -4.48 -1.99 2.59
N ILE A 58 -4.01 -2.93 1.79
CA ILE A 58 -4.17 -2.89 0.34
C ILE A 58 -5.65 -2.99 -0.05
N ASP A 59 -6.41 -3.89 0.55
CA ASP A 59 -7.82 -4.10 0.21
C ASP A 59 -8.71 -2.96 0.70
N ALA A 60 -8.38 -2.33 1.83
CA ALA A 60 -9.15 -1.22 2.39
C ALA A 60 -8.87 0.12 1.67
N PHE A 61 -7.62 0.42 1.41
CA PHE A 61 -7.21 1.71 0.87
C PHE A 61 -6.94 1.70 -0.63
N MET A 62 -6.77 0.51 -1.22
CA MET A 62 -6.54 0.34 -2.65
C MET A 62 -5.45 1.29 -3.19
N PRO A 63 -4.21 1.23 -2.66
CA PRO A 63 -3.14 2.11 -3.09
C PRO A 63 -2.90 1.99 -4.60
N GLU A 64 -2.47 3.09 -5.20
CA GLU A 64 -2.18 3.24 -6.62
C GLU A 64 -0.72 3.70 -6.77
N GLY A 65 -0.05 3.29 -7.84
CA GLY A 65 1.35 3.65 -8.05
C GLY A 65 2.29 2.90 -7.11
N ILE A 66 3.17 3.63 -6.43
CA ILE A 66 4.22 3.10 -5.56
C ILE A 66 4.00 3.60 -4.14
N THR A 67 3.58 2.73 -3.24
CA THR A 67 3.21 3.11 -1.87
C THR A 67 3.91 2.21 -0.85
N GLN A 68 4.64 2.78 0.10
CA GLN A 68 5.16 2.04 1.24
C GLN A 68 4.03 1.70 2.22
N LEU A 69 4.08 0.51 2.81
CA LEU A 69 3.15 0.04 3.81
C LEU A 69 3.87 -0.12 5.15
N ALA A 70 3.24 0.33 6.22
CA ALA A 70 3.74 0.17 7.57
C ALA A 70 2.60 -0.04 8.57
N VAL A 71 2.92 -0.55 9.76
CA VAL A 71 1.97 -0.73 10.86
C VAL A 71 2.56 -0.15 12.14
N ASP A 72 1.79 0.64 12.86
CA ASP A 72 2.06 0.99 14.26
C ASP A 72 1.79 -0.25 15.13
N SER A 73 2.87 -0.93 15.51
CA SER A 73 2.79 -2.27 16.10
C SER A 73 2.27 -2.30 17.54
N ILE A 74 2.38 -1.20 18.26
CA ILE A 74 2.01 -1.10 19.68
C ILE A 74 1.03 0.03 19.98
N PHE A 75 0.45 0.64 18.95
CA PHE A 75 -0.54 1.70 19.06
C PHE A 75 -0.02 2.97 19.77
N MET A 76 1.23 3.35 19.47
CA MET A 76 1.89 4.51 20.10
C MET A 76 1.92 5.76 19.21
N MET A 77 1.50 5.66 17.95
CA MET A 77 1.50 6.81 17.02
C MET A 77 0.78 8.04 17.56
N PRO A 78 -0.44 7.94 18.15
CA PRO A 78 -1.11 9.12 18.68
C PRO A 78 -0.36 9.77 19.83
N GLN A 79 0.14 8.98 20.80
CA GLN A 79 0.83 9.45 21.99
C GLN A 79 2.16 10.11 21.65
N LEU A 80 2.97 9.44 20.84
CA LEU A 80 4.28 9.97 20.42
C LEU A 80 4.12 11.15 19.46
N GLY A 81 3.04 11.16 18.66
CA GLY A 81 2.68 12.29 17.80
C GLY A 81 2.32 13.54 18.63
N VAL A 82 1.53 13.40 19.68
CA VAL A 82 1.23 14.50 20.62
C VAL A 82 2.53 14.97 21.26
N LEU A 83 3.34 14.07 21.82
CA LEU A 83 4.60 14.42 22.46
C LEU A 83 5.56 15.17 21.52
N ALA A 84 5.62 14.78 20.25
CA ALA A 84 6.43 15.45 19.25
C ALA A 84 5.96 16.88 18.91
N HIS A 85 4.70 17.23 19.22
CA HIS A 85 4.09 18.53 18.93
C HIS A 85 3.85 19.41 20.17
N VAL A 86 4.16 18.93 21.37
CA VAL A 86 4.06 19.74 22.60
C VAL A 86 4.93 20.99 22.51
N ASP A 87 4.47 22.11 23.14
CA ASP A 87 5.18 23.38 23.11
C ASP A 87 6.63 23.22 23.62
N LYS A 88 7.56 23.92 22.97
CA LYS A 88 8.98 23.97 23.33
C LYS A 88 9.24 24.40 24.78
N LYS A 89 8.29 25.09 25.41
CA LYS A 89 8.39 25.49 26.83
C LYS A 89 8.23 24.31 27.80
N GLU A 90 7.50 23.26 27.38
CA GLU A 90 7.22 22.09 28.22
C GLU A 90 8.18 20.94 27.94
N PHE A 91 8.58 20.79 26.69
CA PHE A 91 9.47 19.72 26.26
C PHE A 91 10.62 20.24 25.40
N SER A 92 11.83 19.80 25.69
CA SER A 92 13.00 20.13 24.89
C SER A 92 12.89 19.57 23.46
N GLU A 93 13.60 20.19 22.52
CA GLU A 93 13.68 19.70 21.15
C GLU A 93 14.24 18.28 21.07
N ASP A 94 15.19 17.94 21.94
CA ASP A 94 15.77 16.61 22.02
C ASP A 94 14.76 15.56 22.48
N ALA A 95 13.89 15.89 23.44
CA ALA A 95 12.83 14.98 23.87
C ALA A 95 11.81 14.71 22.75
N ARG A 96 11.48 15.71 21.93
CA ARG A 96 10.59 15.56 20.77
C ARG A 96 11.24 14.72 19.67
N LYS A 97 12.51 14.95 19.37
CA LYS A 97 13.28 14.11 18.44
C LYS A 97 13.34 12.66 18.94
N ALA A 98 13.64 12.45 20.22
CA ALA A 98 13.65 11.11 20.80
C ALA A 98 12.29 10.40 20.68
N ALA A 99 11.16 11.11 20.86
CA ALA A 99 9.84 10.52 20.64
C ALA A 99 9.63 10.05 19.19
N LEU A 100 10.06 10.84 18.22
CA LEU A 100 9.99 10.46 16.80
C LEU A 100 10.94 9.29 16.47
N GLU A 101 12.13 9.27 17.03
CA GLU A 101 13.08 8.17 16.86
C GLU A 101 12.52 6.85 17.41
N VAL A 102 11.95 6.87 18.62
CA VAL A 102 11.28 5.71 19.22
C VAL A 102 10.14 5.22 18.32
N PHE A 103 9.31 6.15 17.80
CA PHE A 103 8.25 5.76 16.88
C PHE A 103 8.81 5.06 15.63
N HIS A 104 9.77 5.67 14.96
CA HIS A 104 10.31 5.14 13.71
C HIS A 104 11.08 3.83 13.89
N LYS A 105 11.79 3.69 15.00
CA LYS A 105 12.69 2.55 15.25
C LYS A 105 11.98 1.36 15.90
N ASP A 106 11.14 1.65 16.91
CA ASP A 106 10.64 0.61 17.81
C ASP A 106 9.14 0.34 17.64
N CYS A 107 8.37 1.32 17.12
CA CYS A 107 6.91 1.19 17.01
C CYS A 107 6.46 0.88 15.58
N LEU A 108 7.14 1.45 14.59
CA LEU A 108 6.73 1.36 13.19
C LEU A 108 7.36 0.16 12.48
N ILE A 109 6.55 -0.88 12.25
CA ILE A 109 6.97 -2.02 11.46
C ILE A 109 6.77 -1.70 9.97
N ARG A 110 7.86 -1.66 9.22
CA ARG A 110 7.84 -1.52 7.76
C ARG A 110 7.46 -2.85 7.13
N LEU A 111 6.29 -2.88 6.47
CA LEU A 111 5.80 -4.08 5.79
C LEU A 111 6.49 -4.28 4.43
N GLY A 112 6.74 -3.19 3.73
CA GLY A 112 7.36 -3.17 2.41
C GLY A 112 6.69 -2.18 1.47
N THR A 113 6.93 -2.32 0.17
CA THR A 113 6.35 -1.45 -0.86
C THR A 113 5.32 -2.21 -1.69
N CYS A 114 4.14 -1.61 -1.85
CA CYS A 114 3.12 -2.03 -2.79
C CYS A 114 3.26 -1.26 -4.10
N ILE A 115 3.29 -1.96 -5.23
CA ILE A 115 3.43 -1.42 -6.57
C ILE A 115 2.18 -1.80 -7.35
N THR A 116 1.38 -0.81 -7.74
CA THR A 116 0.06 -1.02 -8.35
C THR A 116 -0.09 -0.15 -9.59
N PRO A 117 0.11 -0.70 -10.77
CA PRO A 117 -0.19 -0.02 -12.03
C PRO A 117 -1.69 0.21 -12.19
N ILE A 118 -2.09 1.39 -12.69
CA ILE A 118 -3.48 1.76 -12.89
C ILE A 118 -3.74 1.98 -14.38
N GLY A 119 -4.80 1.39 -14.88
CA GLY A 119 -5.17 1.54 -16.29
C GLY A 119 -6.20 0.52 -16.72
N LYS A 120 -6.24 0.24 -18.02
CA LYS A 120 -7.13 -0.76 -18.61
C LYS A 120 -6.31 -1.82 -19.33
N ALA A 121 -6.47 -3.06 -18.91
CA ALA A 121 -5.92 -4.24 -19.57
C ALA A 121 -6.89 -5.41 -19.43
N LYS A 122 -6.74 -6.42 -20.26
CA LYS A 122 -7.53 -7.64 -20.12
C LYS A 122 -6.88 -8.54 -19.05
N LEU A 123 -7.70 -9.31 -18.37
CA LEU A 123 -7.23 -10.32 -17.43
C LEU A 123 -6.20 -11.23 -18.13
N GLY A 124 -5.06 -11.44 -17.49
CA GLY A 124 -3.97 -12.25 -18.04
C GLY A 124 -2.96 -11.49 -18.93
N GLU A 125 -3.18 -10.22 -19.25
CA GLU A 125 -2.19 -9.42 -19.98
C GLU A 125 -1.08 -8.92 -19.05
N VAL A 126 0.16 -8.84 -19.55
CA VAL A 126 1.29 -8.25 -18.83
C VAL A 126 1.08 -6.74 -18.75
N ILE A 127 1.07 -6.20 -17.51
CA ILE A 127 0.80 -4.80 -17.24
C ILE A 127 2.02 -4.03 -16.72
N LEU A 128 3.04 -4.74 -16.21
CA LEU A 128 4.26 -4.14 -15.69
C LEU A 128 5.43 -5.12 -15.86
N ASN A 129 6.57 -4.61 -16.29
CA ASN A 129 7.86 -5.27 -16.19
C ASN A 129 8.71 -4.50 -15.18
N ALA A 130 9.25 -5.19 -14.18
CA ALA A 130 10.08 -4.62 -13.14
C ALA A 130 11.47 -5.25 -13.16
N VAL A 131 12.51 -4.43 -13.14
CA VAL A 131 13.90 -4.83 -12.93
C VAL A 131 14.34 -4.25 -11.60
N LEU A 132 14.76 -5.13 -10.69
CA LEU A 132 15.10 -4.79 -9.31
C LEU A 132 16.57 -5.10 -9.07
N THR A 133 17.33 -4.10 -8.67
CA THR A 133 18.72 -4.29 -8.25
C THR A 133 18.79 -4.19 -6.74
N LEU A 134 19.10 -5.30 -6.08
CA LEU A 134 19.21 -5.40 -4.63
C LEU A 134 20.54 -4.81 -4.16
N SER A 135 20.67 -4.58 -2.84
CA SER A 135 21.88 -4.01 -2.21
C SER A 135 23.14 -4.84 -2.44
N ASP A 136 23.03 -6.16 -2.62
CA ASP A 136 24.14 -7.07 -2.95
C ASP A 136 24.50 -7.11 -4.44
N GLY A 137 23.83 -6.30 -5.27
CA GLY A 137 24.01 -6.26 -6.71
C GLY A 137 23.21 -7.33 -7.47
N THR A 138 22.46 -8.17 -6.79
CA THR A 138 21.59 -9.18 -7.43
C THR A 138 20.48 -8.49 -8.23
N ILE A 139 20.32 -8.88 -9.49
CA ILE A 139 19.24 -8.38 -10.33
C ILE A 139 18.11 -9.42 -10.36
N LYS A 140 16.89 -8.96 -10.10
CA LYS A 140 15.66 -9.75 -10.22
C LYS A 140 14.73 -9.07 -11.21
N GLU A 141 14.22 -9.84 -12.14
CA GLU A 141 13.19 -9.40 -13.08
C GLU A 141 11.85 -9.97 -12.68
N LYS A 142 10.79 -9.16 -12.82
CA LYS A 142 9.43 -9.58 -12.51
C LYS A 142 8.45 -9.00 -13.51
N GLU A 143 7.63 -9.87 -14.07
CA GLU A 143 6.42 -9.49 -14.81
C GLU A 143 5.21 -9.54 -13.87
N LEU A 144 4.34 -8.54 -14.00
CA LEU A 144 3.05 -8.50 -13.33
C LEU A 144 1.95 -8.62 -14.37
N ILE A 145 1.01 -9.52 -14.10
CA ILE A 145 -0.11 -9.82 -14.97
C ILE A 145 -1.39 -9.24 -14.37
N MET A 146 -2.27 -8.73 -15.23
CA MET A 146 -3.57 -8.20 -14.82
C MET A 146 -4.41 -9.25 -14.08
N GLY A 147 -4.85 -8.90 -12.87
CA GLY A 147 -5.63 -9.76 -11.97
C GLY A 147 -4.83 -10.52 -10.93
N GLU A 148 -3.49 -10.47 -10.97
CA GLU A 148 -2.62 -11.17 -10.03
C GLU A 148 -2.14 -10.27 -8.89
N ILE A 149 -1.82 -10.89 -7.77
CA ILE A 149 -0.90 -10.36 -6.76
C ILE A 149 0.36 -11.21 -6.78
N VAL A 150 1.50 -10.57 -6.64
CA VAL A 150 2.79 -11.24 -6.51
C VAL A 150 3.56 -10.64 -5.33
N ARG A 151 4.07 -11.49 -4.47
CA ARG A 151 4.96 -11.11 -3.37
C ARG A 151 6.40 -11.52 -3.70
N LEU A 152 7.34 -10.63 -3.43
CA LEU A 152 8.78 -10.88 -3.50
C LEU A 152 9.41 -10.62 -2.15
N GLU A 153 10.01 -11.63 -1.55
CA GLU A 153 10.73 -11.45 -0.29
C GLU A 153 11.93 -10.53 -0.49
N ALA A 154 11.97 -9.48 0.31
CA ALA A 154 13.04 -8.49 0.32
C ALA A 154 13.12 -7.86 1.71
N PRO A 155 14.30 -7.80 2.34
CA PRO A 155 14.47 -7.14 3.62
C PRO A 155 14.25 -5.62 3.50
N TYR A 156 14.15 -4.93 4.63
CA TYR A 156 14.02 -3.47 4.63
C TYR A 156 15.35 -2.80 4.25
N GLU A 157 15.61 -2.78 2.96
CA GLU A 157 16.78 -2.16 2.33
C GLU A 157 16.33 -1.41 1.09
N ALA A 158 17.14 -0.43 0.66
CA ALA A 158 16.90 0.27 -0.59
C ALA A 158 17.17 -0.64 -1.79
N ILE A 159 16.20 -0.74 -2.67
CA ILE A 159 16.23 -1.54 -3.90
C ILE A 159 16.03 -0.56 -5.05
N GLN A 160 16.98 -0.49 -5.96
CA GLN A 160 16.81 0.29 -7.18
C GLN A 160 15.85 -0.46 -8.11
N ALA A 161 14.74 0.18 -8.45
CA ALA A 161 13.71 -0.38 -9.29
C ALA A 161 13.57 0.41 -10.59
N VAL A 162 13.59 -0.31 -11.71
CA VAL A 162 13.20 0.18 -13.03
C VAL A 162 11.87 -0.46 -13.36
N LEU A 163 10.82 0.35 -13.41
CA LEU A 163 9.43 -0.08 -13.57
C LEU A 163 8.91 0.37 -14.93
N ARG A 164 8.55 -0.58 -15.79
CA ARG A 164 8.07 -0.37 -17.16
C ARG A 164 6.62 -0.79 -17.28
N PRO A 165 5.65 0.12 -17.03
CA PRO A 165 4.24 -0.19 -17.24
C PRO A 165 3.93 -0.36 -18.73
N SER A 166 2.94 -1.18 -19.05
CA SER A 166 2.43 -1.27 -20.42
C SER A 166 1.81 0.07 -20.86
N LYS A 167 1.65 0.30 -22.14
CA LYS A 167 1.21 1.60 -22.71
C LYS A 167 -0.10 2.14 -22.14
N SER A 168 -0.98 1.27 -21.66
CA SER A 168 -2.27 1.64 -21.07
C SER A 168 -2.22 1.88 -19.57
N MET A 169 -1.12 1.51 -18.92
CA MET A 169 -0.96 1.53 -17.46
C MET A 169 -0.11 2.72 -17.00
N ASP A 170 -0.40 3.22 -15.80
CA ASP A 170 0.30 4.31 -15.13
C ASP A 170 0.69 3.87 -13.72
N ILE A 171 1.91 4.19 -13.31
CA ILE A 171 2.43 3.94 -11.95
C ILE A 171 2.88 5.24 -11.25
N GLY A 172 2.46 6.40 -11.76
CA GLY A 172 2.79 7.73 -11.23
C GLY A 172 3.64 8.60 -12.16
N GLY A 173 4.24 8.03 -13.21
CA GLY A 173 5.00 8.77 -14.23
C GLY A 173 4.20 9.17 -15.46
N GLY A 174 2.94 8.75 -15.54
CA GLY A 174 2.13 8.83 -16.74
C GLY A 174 2.02 7.48 -17.45
N LYS A 175 1.01 7.35 -18.33
CA LYS A 175 0.74 6.10 -19.05
C LYS A 175 1.93 5.65 -19.90
N GLY A 176 2.35 4.41 -19.68
CA GLY A 176 3.45 3.78 -20.40
C GLY A 176 4.82 4.38 -20.14
N GLN A 177 4.94 5.29 -19.16
CA GLN A 177 6.22 5.92 -18.82
C GLN A 177 7.01 5.04 -17.84
N GLU A 178 8.25 4.76 -18.19
CA GLU A 178 9.21 4.09 -17.31
C GLU A 178 9.55 5.00 -16.12
N ILE A 179 9.65 4.40 -14.93
CA ILE A 179 10.10 5.08 -13.71
C ILE A 179 11.33 4.34 -13.17
N GLU A 180 12.38 5.11 -12.87
CA GLU A 180 13.49 4.66 -12.04
C GLU A 180 13.35 5.28 -10.65
N THR A 181 13.34 4.44 -9.62
CA THR A 181 13.17 4.90 -8.24
C THR A 181 13.77 3.91 -7.24
N ASN A 182 14.02 4.38 -6.03
CA ASN A 182 14.35 3.51 -4.92
C ASN A 182 13.06 3.12 -4.19
N ILE A 183 12.87 1.81 -4.03
CA ILE A 183 11.80 1.22 -3.24
C ILE A 183 12.41 0.46 -2.06
N PHE A 184 11.60 0.13 -1.07
CA PHE A 184 12.10 -0.53 0.13
C PHE A 184 11.34 -1.83 0.35
N GLY A 185 12.07 -2.90 0.65
CA GLY A 185 11.50 -4.12 1.17
C GLY A 185 10.91 -3.93 2.57
N GLY A 186 10.74 -5.01 3.30
CA GLY A 186 10.20 -4.97 4.66
C GLY A 186 9.90 -6.38 5.17
N THR A 187 9.16 -6.47 6.27
CA THR A 187 8.79 -7.77 6.87
C THR A 187 7.94 -8.64 5.94
N VAL A 188 7.19 -8.03 5.03
CA VAL A 188 6.43 -8.75 3.98
C VAL A 188 7.21 -8.78 2.67
N GLY A 189 7.96 -7.73 2.38
CA GLY A 189 8.73 -7.59 1.15
C GLY A 189 8.08 -6.65 0.13
N LEU A 190 8.29 -6.90 -1.16
CA LEU A 190 7.66 -6.16 -2.24
C LEU A 190 6.36 -6.87 -2.65
N ILE A 191 5.30 -6.08 -2.84
CA ILE A 191 4.00 -6.57 -3.28
C ILE A 191 3.66 -5.89 -4.61
N PHE A 192 3.51 -6.67 -5.66
CA PHE A 192 3.03 -6.23 -6.96
C PHE A 192 1.54 -6.58 -7.05
N ASP A 193 0.69 -5.56 -7.14
CA ASP A 193 -0.76 -5.75 -7.19
C ASP A 193 -1.31 -5.36 -8.57
N GLY A 194 -1.60 -6.37 -9.38
CA GLY A 194 -2.18 -6.23 -10.71
C GLY A 194 -3.70 -6.28 -10.74
N ARG A 195 -4.36 -6.20 -9.60
CA ARG A 195 -5.83 -6.17 -9.55
C ARG A 195 -6.36 -4.78 -9.93
N ASP A 196 -7.58 -4.74 -10.45
CA ASP A 196 -8.25 -3.49 -10.80
C ASP A 196 -8.40 -2.51 -9.62
N ARG A 197 -8.60 -1.25 -9.95
CA ARG A 197 -9.00 -0.20 -9.00
C ARG A 197 -10.32 0.45 -9.46
N PRO A 198 -11.41 0.31 -8.67
CA PRO A 198 -11.54 -0.49 -7.44
C PRO A 198 -11.40 -1.99 -7.69
N ILE A 199 -10.97 -2.74 -6.66
CA ILE A 199 -10.82 -4.19 -6.73
C ILE A 199 -12.18 -4.82 -7.03
N THR A 200 -12.28 -5.50 -8.15
CA THR A 200 -13.48 -6.24 -8.54
C THR A 200 -13.36 -7.70 -8.18
N ILE A 201 -14.40 -8.22 -7.55
CA ILE A 201 -14.50 -9.63 -7.17
C ILE A 201 -15.48 -10.31 -8.13
N PRO A 202 -15.12 -11.46 -8.74
CA PRO A 202 -16.01 -12.17 -9.64
C PRO A 202 -17.38 -12.46 -9.01
N ALA A 203 -18.45 -12.26 -9.79
CA ALA A 203 -19.81 -12.55 -9.34
C ALA A 203 -20.06 -14.06 -9.17
N ASN A 204 -19.44 -14.88 -10.03
CA ASN A 204 -19.49 -16.34 -9.92
C ASN A 204 -18.78 -16.81 -8.66
N GLN A 205 -19.43 -17.68 -7.88
CA GLN A 205 -18.91 -18.13 -6.59
C GLN A 205 -17.60 -18.93 -6.71
N GLU A 206 -17.50 -19.78 -7.71
CA GLU A 206 -16.31 -20.64 -7.92
C GLU A 206 -15.10 -19.78 -8.34
N GLU A 207 -15.29 -18.89 -9.31
CA GLU A 207 -14.25 -17.96 -9.75
C GLU A 207 -13.83 -17.02 -8.63
N ARG A 208 -14.78 -16.52 -7.84
CA ARG A 208 -14.52 -15.69 -6.66
C ARG A 208 -13.65 -16.40 -5.64
N LEU A 209 -14.00 -17.62 -5.28
CA LEU A 209 -13.21 -18.42 -4.32
C LEU A 209 -11.82 -18.72 -4.86
N LYS A 210 -11.71 -19.02 -6.15
CA LYS A 210 -10.42 -19.25 -6.81
C LYS A 210 -9.54 -18.00 -6.76
N SER A 211 -10.07 -16.84 -7.10
CA SER A 211 -9.34 -15.56 -7.08
C SER A 211 -8.88 -15.20 -5.67
N ILE A 212 -9.79 -15.26 -4.67
CA ILE A 212 -9.46 -14.94 -3.27
C ILE A 212 -8.37 -15.88 -2.74
N ARG A 213 -8.46 -17.17 -3.02
CA ARG A 213 -7.43 -18.15 -2.61
C ARG A 213 -6.10 -17.87 -3.28
N SER A 214 -6.11 -17.60 -4.59
CA SER A 214 -4.88 -17.28 -5.34
C SER A 214 -4.17 -16.05 -4.76
N TRP A 215 -4.92 -14.98 -4.44
CA TRP A 215 -4.36 -13.76 -3.84
C TRP A 215 -3.84 -14.00 -2.41
N SER A 216 -4.54 -14.79 -1.61
CA SER A 216 -4.11 -15.17 -0.26
C SER A 216 -2.85 -16.04 -0.29
N ASP A 217 -2.81 -17.04 -1.18
CA ASP A 217 -1.65 -17.91 -1.37
C ASP A 217 -0.42 -17.12 -1.87
N ALA A 218 -0.61 -16.18 -2.80
CA ALA A 218 0.46 -15.34 -3.33
C ALA A 218 1.11 -14.46 -2.26
N LEU A 219 0.33 -13.95 -1.31
CA LEU A 219 0.84 -13.19 -0.17
C LEU A 219 1.38 -14.09 0.96
N ASN A 220 1.18 -15.39 0.90
CA ASN A 220 1.47 -16.33 1.99
C ASN A 220 0.74 -15.94 3.29
N GLU A 221 -0.51 -15.49 3.14
CA GLU A 221 -1.34 -15.00 4.25
C GLU A 221 -1.63 -16.11 5.26
N TYR A 222 -1.86 -17.33 4.76
CA TYR A 222 -2.05 -18.56 5.53
C TYR A 222 -1.11 -19.63 4.97
N PRO A 223 0.10 -19.79 5.52
CA PRO A 223 1.06 -20.77 5.02
C PRO A 223 0.47 -22.17 5.13
N LYS A 224 0.67 -22.96 4.10
CA LYS A 224 0.32 -24.39 4.13
C LYS A 224 1.27 -25.07 5.10
N SER A 225 0.70 -25.76 6.11
CA SER A 225 1.43 -26.60 7.07
C SER A 225 2.14 -27.77 6.37
#